data_6d16285ebfcaf80bebfdf078a79cda7f
#
_entry.id   6d16285ebfcaf80bebfdf078a79cda7f
#
_cell.length_a   1.000
_cell.length_b   1.000
_cell.length_c   1.000
_cell.angle_alpha   90.00
_cell.angle_beta   90.00
_cell.angle_gamma   90.00
#
_symmetry.space_group_name_H-M   'P 1'
#
loop_
_entity.id
_entity.type
_entity.pdbx_description
1 polymer ?
#
loop_
_entity_poly.entity_id
_entity_poly.type
_entity_poly.pdbx_seq_one_letter_code
_entity_poly.pdbx_strand_id
1 'polypeptide(L)'
;MELKGTIVKIGDIEYISDKFSKREIVIETSGEYPQKISCQVSNKTIDLFNNKSAGEEVTAHINIRGREHNGKYYNTIEIWKIN
;
A
#
# COMPACT_ATOMS: atom_id res chain seq x y z
N MET A 1 2.41 -3.42 12.63
CA MET A 1 1.78 -4.57 11.93
C MET A 1 2.53 -4.81 10.63
N GLU A 2 2.75 -6.06 10.28
CA GLU A 2 3.51 -6.41 9.07
C GLU A 2 2.64 -7.17 8.08
N LEU A 3 2.89 -6.90 6.79
CA LEU A 3 2.26 -7.61 5.70
C LEU A 3 3.37 -8.17 4.81
N LYS A 4 3.44 -9.49 4.71
CA LYS A 4 4.45 -10.17 3.89
C LYS A 4 3.79 -10.71 2.63
N GLY A 5 4.45 -10.52 1.50
CA GLY A 5 3.94 -11.06 0.26
C GLY A 5 4.74 -10.63 -0.94
N THR A 6 4.14 -10.82 -2.09
CA THR A 6 4.74 -10.51 -3.38
C THR A 6 4.05 -9.29 -3.97
N ILE A 7 4.83 -8.35 -4.48
CA ILE A 7 4.28 -7.17 -5.14
C ILE A 7 3.60 -7.60 -6.44
N VAL A 8 2.31 -7.31 -6.56
CA VAL A 8 1.54 -7.61 -7.77
C VAL A 8 1.48 -6.38 -8.68
N LYS A 9 1.37 -5.19 -8.07
CA LYS A 9 1.21 -3.96 -8.84
C LYS A 9 1.82 -2.79 -8.08
N ILE A 10 2.53 -1.95 -8.81
CA ILE A 10 2.99 -0.65 -8.33
C ILE A 10 2.30 0.37 -9.24
N GLY A 11 1.29 1.06 -8.71
CA GLY A 11 0.51 2.01 -9.49
C GLY A 11 1.25 3.31 -9.76
N ASP A 12 0.65 4.14 -10.58
CA ASP A 12 1.19 5.46 -10.86
C ASP A 12 0.96 6.40 -9.67
N ILE A 13 1.81 7.40 -9.55
CA ILE A 13 1.63 8.41 -8.52
C ILE A 13 0.46 9.30 -8.90
N GLU A 14 -0.50 9.44 -7.99
CA GLU A 14 -1.64 10.32 -8.15
C GLU A 14 -1.42 11.59 -7.32
N TYR A 15 -1.50 12.73 -7.96
CA TYR A 15 -1.34 14.03 -7.30
C TYR A 15 -2.73 14.58 -7.00
N ILE A 16 -3.15 14.41 -5.74
CA ILE A 16 -4.51 14.80 -5.32
C ILE A 16 -4.59 16.31 -5.08
N SER A 17 -3.53 16.88 -4.52
CA SER A 17 -3.43 18.32 -4.27
C SER A 17 -1.95 18.71 -4.23
N ASP A 18 -1.68 20.01 -4.04
CA ASP A 18 -0.30 20.49 -3.94
C ASP A 18 0.46 19.85 -2.77
N LYS A 19 -0.27 19.39 -1.76
CA LYS A 19 0.33 18.86 -0.53
C LYS A 19 0.08 17.38 -0.32
N PHE A 20 -0.64 16.73 -1.22
CA PHE A 20 -0.95 15.32 -1.05
C PHE A 20 -0.82 14.55 -2.36
N SER A 21 0.03 13.55 -2.33
CA SER A 21 0.16 12.59 -3.42
C SER A 21 0.15 11.18 -2.83
N LYS A 22 -0.30 10.22 -3.62
CA LYS A 22 -0.39 8.82 -3.20
C LYS A 22 -0.16 7.90 -4.38
N ARG A 23 0.09 6.64 -4.07
CA ARG A 23 0.28 5.59 -5.09
C ARG A 23 -0.21 4.28 -4.50
N GLU A 24 -0.90 3.50 -5.32
CA GLU A 24 -1.40 2.19 -4.91
C GLU A 24 -0.32 1.13 -5.05
N ILE A 25 -0.20 0.27 -4.05
CA ILE A 25 0.67 -0.89 -4.06
C ILE A 25 -0.18 -2.11 -3.74
N VAL A 26 -0.23 -3.08 -4.64
CA VAL A 26 -0.98 -4.31 -4.38
C VAL A 26 0.00 -5.41 -4.01
N ILE A 27 -0.21 -6.01 -2.86
CA ILE A 27 0.62 -7.10 -2.32
C ILE A 27 -0.25 -8.34 -2.20
N GLU A 28 0.25 -9.45 -2.75
CA GLU A 28 -0.42 -10.73 -2.62
C GLU A 28 0.25 -11.52 -1.49
N THR A 29 -0.56 -11.92 -0.51
CA THR A 29 -0.05 -12.71 0.61
C THR A 29 0.32 -14.11 0.15
N SER A 30 1.29 -14.73 0.84
CA SER A 30 1.66 -16.12 0.58
C SER A 30 0.76 -17.05 1.40
N GLY A 31 0.79 -18.34 1.05
CA GLY A 31 0.06 -19.34 1.79
C GLY A 31 -0.96 -20.06 0.94
N GLU A 32 -1.80 -20.84 1.59
CA GLU A 32 -2.78 -21.70 0.93
C GLU A 32 -3.90 -20.91 0.25
N TYR A 33 -4.24 -19.75 0.84
CA TYR A 33 -5.30 -18.89 0.30
C TYR A 33 -4.76 -17.47 0.10
N PRO A 34 -4.03 -17.23 -1.00
CA PRO A 34 -3.44 -15.91 -1.25
C PRO A 34 -4.50 -14.82 -1.37
N GLN A 35 -4.22 -13.67 -0.78
CA GLN A 35 -5.11 -12.50 -0.82
C GLN A 35 -4.39 -11.35 -1.47
N LYS A 36 -5.06 -10.64 -2.37
CA LYS A 36 -4.52 -9.45 -3.00
C LYS A 36 -5.00 -8.24 -2.21
N ILE A 37 -4.06 -7.53 -1.61
CA ILE A 37 -4.36 -6.44 -0.69
C ILE A 37 -3.88 -5.14 -1.29
N SER A 38 -4.81 -4.20 -1.47
CA SER A 38 -4.50 -2.87 -1.96
C SER A 38 -4.00 -2.03 -0.79
N CYS A 39 -2.79 -1.54 -0.91
CA CYS A 39 -2.15 -0.69 0.07
C CYS A 39 -1.82 0.64 -0.58
N GLN A 40 -1.39 1.59 0.22
CA GLN A 40 -1.05 2.90 -0.28
C GLN A 40 0.25 3.38 0.38
N VAL A 41 1.05 4.09 -0.40
CA VAL A 41 2.11 4.98 0.12
C VAL A 41 1.73 6.40 -0.24
N SER A 42 2.10 7.36 0.60
CA SER A 42 1.72 8.75 0.39
C SER A 42 2.80 9.71 0.88
N ASN A 43 2.92 10.84 0.20
CA ASN A 43 3.86 11.91 0.58
C ASN A 43 5.28 11.38 0.81
N LYS A 44 5.76 11.36 2.05
CA LYS A 44 7.15 11.00 2.38
C LYS A 44 7.49 9.54 2.04
N THR A 45 6.49 8.66 1.96
CA THR A 45 6.72 7.24 1.69
C THR A 45 6.54 6.86 0.23
N ILE A 46 6.19 7.83 -0.62
CA ILE A 46 5.84 7.56 -2.00
C ILE A 46 7.00 6.94 -2.80
N ASP A 47 8.22 7.21 -2.39
CA ASP A 47 9.42 6.72 -3.07
C ASP A 47 9.90 5.34 -2.61
N LEU A 48 9.23 4.75 -1.61
CA LEU A 48 9.65 3.46 -1.06
C LEU A 48 9.74 2.36 -2.11
N PHE A 49 8.89 2.43 -3.14
CA PHE A 49 8.82 1.39 -4.17
C PHE A 49 9.49 1.79 -5.48
N ASN A 50 10.24 2.89 -5.51
CA ASN A 50 10.88 3.33 -6.75
C ASN A 50 11.89 2.31 -7.31
N ASN A 51 12.54 1.54 -6.43
CA ASN A 51 13.52 0.53 -6.83
C ASN A 51 12.94 -0.89 -6.79
N LYS A 52 11.62 -1.01 -6.71
CA LYS A 52 10.95 -2.30 -6.63
C LYS A 52 10.16 -2.57 -7.89
N SER A 53 9.90 -3.84 -8.14
CA SER A 53 9.14 -4.27 -9.32
C SER A 53 8.12 -5.33 -8.93
N ALA A 54 7.07 -5.46 -9.73
CA ALA A 54 6.11 -6.54 -9.57
C ALA A 54 6.86 -7.88 -9.64
N GLY A 55 6.49 -8.79 -8.76
CA GLY A 55 7.14 -10.09 -8.63
C GLY A 55 8.14 -10.17 -7.49
N GLU A 56 8.58 -9.04 -6.93
CA GLU A 56 9.50 -9.05 -5.80
C GLU A 56 8.76 -9.33 -4.49
N GLU A 57 9.41 -10.06 -3.60
CA GLU A 57 8.88 -10.29 -2.26
C GLU A 57 9.23 -9.11 -1.36
N VAL A 58 8.32 -8.79 -0.45
CA VAL A 58 8.48 -7.65 0.43
C VAL A 58 7.81 -7.92 1.78
N THR A 59 8.38 -7.35 2.83
CA THR A 59 7.72 -7.25 4.12
C THR A 59 7.41 -5.77 4.33
N ALA A 60 6.12 -5.44 4.33
CA ALA A 60 5.67 -4.07 4.50
C ALA A 60 5.19 -3.84 5.92
N HIS A 61 5.63 -2.74 6.52
CA HIS A 61 5.12 -2.29 7.81
C HIS A 61 3.93 -1.38 7.53
N ILE A 62 2.77 -1.73 8.08
CA ILE A 62 1.52 -1.07 7.73
C ILE A 62 0.80 -0.53 8.95
N ASN A 63 0.01 0.50 8.70
CA ASN A 63 -1.01 1.00 9.62
C ASN A 63 -2.35 0.89 8.92
N ILE A 64 -3.36 0.43 9.64
CA ILE A 64 -4.73 0.39 9.12
C ILE A 64 -5.43 1.63 9.61
N ARG A 65 -5.92 2.44 8.68
CA ARG A 65 -6.66 3.66 8.98
C ARG A 65 -8.10 3.47 8.56
N GLY A 66 -9.01 3.98 9.37
CA GLY A 66 -10.42 3.94 9.05
C GLY A 66 -11.08 5.27 9.30
N ARG A 67 -12.13 5.56 8.55
CA ARG A 67 -12.91 6.77 8.75
C ARG A 67 -14.36 6.51 8.38
N GLU A 68 -15.24 7.33 8.92
CA GLU A 68 -16.64 7.34 8.56
C GLU A 68 -16.95 8.60 7.75
N HIS A 69 -17.76 8.44 6.70
CA HIS A 69 -18.23 9.56 5.90
C HIS A 69 -19.64 9.25 5.41
N ASN A 70 -20.60 10.05 5.85
CA ASN A 70 -22.02 9.89 5.49
C ASN A 70 -22.54 8.48 5.79
N GLY A 71 -22.18 7.93 6.95
CA GLY A 71 -22.62 6.60 7.38
C GLY A 71 -21.90 5.44 6.72
N LYS A 72 -20.90 5.71 5.88
CA LYS A 72 -20.07 4.68 5.24
C LYS A 72 -18.69 4.67 5.87
N TYR A 73 -18.08 3.50 5.89
CA TYR A 73 -16.77 3.30 6.51
C TYR A 73 -15.75 2.98 5.43
N TYR A 74 -14.64 3.70 5.45
CA TYR A 74 -13.55 3.56 4.46
C TYR A 74 -12.27 3.19 5.17
N ASN A 75 -11.59 2.18 4.68
CA ASN A 75 -10.34 1.71 5.25
C ASN A 75 -9.19 1.93 4.28
N THR A 76 -8.04 2.31 4.81
CA THR A 76 -6.81 2.47 4.05
C THR A 76 -5.70 1.74 4.76
N ILE A 77 -4.94 0.94 4.02
CA ILE A 77 -3.77 0.27 4.54
C ILE A 77 -2.56 1.07 4.08
N GLU A 78 -1.92 1.76 5.02
CA GLU A 78 -0.81 2.67 4.74
C GLU A 78 0.51 1.97 5.01
N ILE A 79 1.39 1.90 3.99
CA ILE A 79 2.73 1.36 4.15
C ILE A 79 3.66 2.51 4.56
N TRP A 80 4.36 2.34 5.67
CA TRP A 80 5.28 3.38 6.15
C TRP A 80 6.75 2.93 6.14
N LYS A 81 7.00 1.65 5.93
CA LYS A 81 8.36 1.10 5.86
C LYS A 81 8.32 -0.24 5.14
N ILE A 82 9.39 -0.56 4.44
CA ILE A 82 9.58 -1.90 3.85
C ILE A 82 10.95 -2.44 4.20
N ASN A 83 11.03 -3.73 4.27
CA ASN A 83 12.29 -4.46 4.46
C ASN A 83 12.66 -5.16 3.16
#